data_c8051d478f8002d4b1084351f3f99860
#
_entry.id   c8051d478f8002d4b1084351f3f99860
#
_cell.length_a   1.000
_cell.length_b   1.000
_cell.length_c   1.000
_cell.angle_alpha   90.00
_cell.angle_beta   90.00
_cell.angle_gamma   90.00
#
_symmetry.space_group_name_H-M   'P 1'
#
loop_
_entity.id
_entity.type
_entity.pdbx_description
1 polymer ?
#
loop_
_entity_poly.entity_id
_entity_poly.type
_entity_poly.pdbx_seq_one_letter_code
_entity_poly.pdbx_strand_id
1 'polypeptide(L)'
;MQVQTSNQKLLKNELESLLQTCDITTTDLEALQIAPLDNMRGLENVESALVTLFKAMTKIDPSLGGESDRPADATMDLDQGIGLDTDFGKMRIVQEKKEMYRRESLLFMQRLMNFMSRQFEAACSETKRALDGALSKKVDPSHHDAGRGLLWKYSPLMLYTRVADLSSWDHLLQTYQERNYPLYKREFQNVIAIWRKNARKPTGEEAELLFSYSQEKKDEGVATTARKMTVKRSQTLAKALRSPLADSGNRANTDKSGPDSRSTLYEVFAGVLVDLLPLVEMEQNFIVDFFHASTLEQVDFPDAVDAAPPRERRGGDLKTLRAMEPDRDRARRITRLMELIYSFFEQELQALMEWVIGQSPL
;
A
#
# COMPACT_ATOMS: atom_id res chain seq x y z
N MET A 1 -43.53 38.53 5.74
CA MET A 1 -43.88 37.74 4.55
C MET A 1 -42.65 37.15 3.82
N GLN A 2 -41.61 37.92 3.48
CA GLN A 2 -40.45 37.37 2.74
C GLN A 2 -39.75 36.20 3.44
N VAL A 3 -39.56 36.23 4.79
CA VAL A 3 -38.90 35.14 5.57
C VAL A 3 -39.75 33.87 5.57
N GLN A 4 -41.07 33.97 5.66
CA GLN A 4 -41.96 32.80 5.62
C GLN A 4 -41.94 32.13 4.24
N THR A 5 -41.89 32.92 3.16
CA THR A 5 -41.81 32.37 1.80
C THR A 5 -40.45 31.72 1.52
N SER A 6 -39.35 32.25 2.10
CA SER A 6 -38.02 31.64 2.00
C SER A 6 -37.97 30.31 2.73
N ASN A 7 -38.47 30.26 3.96
CA ASN A 7 -38.49 29.03 4.76
C ASN A 7 -39.41 27.94 4.13
N GLN A 8 -40.52 28.35 3.53
CA GLN A 8 -41.39 27.41 2.79
C GLN A 8 -40.71 26.82 1.55
N LYS A 9 -39.94 27.64 0.82
CA LYS A 9 -39.17 27.15 -0.35
C LYS A 9 -38.06 26.20 0.10
N LEU A 10 -37.35 26.54 1.16
CA LEU A 10 -36.31 25.69 1.73
C LEU A 10 -36.90 24.34 2.11
N LEU A 11 -37.96 24.33 2.93
CA LEU A 11 -38.66 23.14 3.36
C LEU A 11 -39.14 22.27 2.17
N LYS A 12 -39.71 22.93 1.14
CA LYS A 12 -40.13 22.23 -0.05
C LYS A 12 -38.98 21.55 -0.76
N ASN A 13 -37.86 22.24 -0.98
CA ASN A 13 -36.67 21.69 -1.64
C ASN A 13 -36.11 20.49 -0.84
N GLU A 14 -36.09 20.59 0.48
CA GLU A 14 -35.63 19.52 1.36
C GLU A 14 -36.55 18.30 1.30
N LEU A 15 -37.85 18.49 1.33
CA LEU A 15 -38.83 17.41 1.18
C LEU A 15 -38.72 16.73 -0.20
N GLU A 16 -38.60 17.53 -1.29
CA GLU A 16 -38.39 16.97 -2.62
C GLU A 16 -37.10 16.17 -2.70
N SER A 17 -36.02 16.66 -2.12
CA SER A 17 -34.74 15.98 -2.02
C SER A 17 -34.82 14.67 -1.23
N LEU A 18 -35.54 14.67 -0.10
CA LEU A 18 -35.80 13.46 0.70
C LEU A 18 -36.64 12.44 -0.08
N LEU A 19 -37.69 12.90 -0.77
CA LEU A 19 -38.53 12.04 -1.60
C LEU A 19 -37.71 11.37 -2.70
N GLN A 20 -36.85 12.11 -3.41
CA GLN A 20 -35.95 11.54 -4.43
C GLN A 20 -35.03 10.48 -3.82
N THR A 21 -34.51 10.73 -2.61
CA THR A 21 -33.67 9.74 -1.90
C THR A 21 -34.45 8.49 -1.52
N CYS A 22 -35.72 8.64 -1.12
CA CYS A 22 -36.59 7.51 -0.78
C CYS A 22 -37.22 6.80 -1.99
N ASP A 23 -37.14 7.39 -3.18
CA ASP A 23 -37.71 6.81 -4.40
C ASP A 23 -36.86 5.71 -5.02
N ILE A 24 -35.58 5.59 -4.60
CA ILE A 24 -34.70 4.51 -5.05
C ILE A 24 -35.30 3.16 -4.69
N THR A 25 -35.46 2.34 -5.71
CA THR A 25 -36.04 1.00 -5.60
C THR A 25 -34.99 -0.10 -5.58
N THR A 26 -35.37 -1.31 -5.23
CA THR A 26 -34.47 -2.48 -5.33
C THR A 26 -34.07 -2.78 -6.77
N THR A 27 -34.92 -2.41 -7.76
CA THR A 27 -34.60 -2.56 -9.18
C THR A 27 -33.47 -1.63 -9.63
N ASP A 28 -33.37 -0.41 -9.07
CA ASP A 28 -32.27 0.52 -9.36
C ASP A 28 -30.94 0.00 -8.82
N LEU A 29 -30.98 -0.83 -7.79
CA LEU A 29 -29.83 -1.45 -7.16
C LEU A 29 -29.57 -2.89 -7.61
N GLU A 30 -30.35 -3.42 -8.54
CA GLU A 30 -30.24 -4.82 -9.01
C GLU A 30 -28.82 -5.13 -9.55
N ALA A 31 -28.17 -4.16 -10.18
CA ALA A 31 -26.80 -4.31 -10.68
C ALA A 31 -25.80 -4.71 -9.59
N LEU A 32 -26.02 -4.32 -8.32
CA LEU A 32 -25.17 -4.69 -7.20
C LEU A 32 -25.18 -6.21 -6.92
N GLN A 33 -26.29 -6.86 -7.25
CA GLN A 33 -26.47 -8.28 -7.01
C GLN A 33 -26.07 -9.14 -8.21
N ILE A 34 -26.39 -8.70 -9.45
CA ILE A 34 -26.29 -9.55 -10.65
C ILE A 34 -25.22 -9.14 -11.66
N ALA A 35 -24.85 -7.85 -11.76
CA ALA A 35 -23.90 -7.41 -12.78
C ALA A 35 -22.50 -7.99 -12.54
N PRO A 36 -21.82 -8.54 -13.57
CA PRO A 36 -20.51 -9.19 -13.41
C PRO A 36 -19.42 -8.16 -13.12
N LEU A 37 -18.61 -8.38 -12.06
CA LEU A 37 -17.52 -7.51 -11.65
C LEU A 37 -16.23 -7.69 -12.46
N ASP A 38 -16.07 -8.79 -13.17
CA ASP A 38 -14.92 -9.11 -14.03
C ASP A 38 -14.99 -8.40 -15.39
N ASN A 39 -16.19 -8.07 -15.84
CA ASN A 39 -16.46 -7.39 -17.10
C ASN A 39 -16.48 -5.86 -16.86
N MET A 40 -15.84 -5.09 -17.76
CA MET A 40 -15.77 -3.64 -17.66
C MET A 40 -17.15 -2.98 -17.64
N ARG A 41 -18.07 -3.39 -18.53
CA ARG A 41 -19.43 -2.87 -18.56
C ARG A 41 -20.24 -3.23 -17.30
N GLY A 42 -20.03 -4.44 -16.80
CA GLY A 42 -20.65 -4.87 -15.54
C GLY A 42 -20.13 -4.07 -14.36
N LEU A 43 -18.83 -3.80 -14.31
CA LEU A 43 -18.21 -2.97 -13.28
C LEU A 43 -18.74 -1.52 -13.33
N GLU A 44 -18.84 -0.90 -14.52
CA GLU A 44 -19.44 0.42 -14.70
C GLU A 44 -20.90 0.46 -14.19
N ASN A 45 -21.70 -0.56 -14.48
CA ASN A 45 -23.07 -0.66 -13.98
C ASN A 45 -23.11 -0.77 -12.45
N VAL A 46 -22.23 -1.59 -11.86
CA VAL A 46 -22.13 -1.71 -10.40
C VAL A 46 -21.72 -0.40 -9.75
N GLU A 47 -20.72 0.27 -10.30
CA GLU A 47 -20.24 1.56 -9.77
C GLU A 47 -21.33 2.64 -9.84
N SER A 48 -22.09 2.70 -10.94
CA SER A 48 -23.22 3.64 -11.08
C SER A 48 -24.30 3.36 -10.01
N ALA A 49 -24.67 2.10 -9.81
CA ALA A 49 -25.61 1.72 -8.77
C ALA A 49 -25.07 2.01 -7.35
N LEU A 50 -23.75 1.79 -7.11
CA LEU A 50 -23.10 2.13 -5.85
C LEU A 50 -23.06 3.63 -5.60
N VAL A 51 -22.80 4.46 -6.60
CA VAL A 51 -22.84 5.92 -6.48
C VAL A 51 -24.25 6.37 -6.08
N THR A 52 -25.29 5.79 -6.69
CA THR A 52 -26.69 6.06 -6.33
C THR A 52 -26.97 5.66 -4.88
N LEU A 53 -26.58 4.45 -4.49
CA LEU A 53 -26.73 3.96 -3.11
C LEU A 53 -25.95 4.82 -2.12
N PHE A 54 -24.70 5.16 -2.41
CA PHE A 54 -23.83 5.95 -1.55
C PHE A 54 -24.40 7.35 -1.31
N LYS A 55 -24.82 8.04 -2.37
CA LYS A 55 -25.47 9.36 -2.26
C LYS A 55 -26.75 9.31 -1.40
N ALA A 56 -27.52 8.23 -1.52
CA ALA A 56 -28.71 8.04 -0.69
C ALA A 56 -28.35 7.75 0.79
N MET A 57 -27.35 6.92 1.02
CA MET A 57 -26.91 6.58 2.38
C MET A 57 -26.30 7.79 3.10
N THR A 58 -25.43 8.55 2.47
CA THR A 58 -24.81 9.76 3.05
C THR A 58 -25.82 10.86 3.31
N LYS A 59 -26.88 10.95 2.52
CA LYS A 59 -27.93 11.92 2.73
C LYS A 59 -28.81 11.57 3.93
N ILE A 60 -29.10 10.28 4.12
CA ILE A 60 -29.85 9.79 5.29
C ILE A 60 -28.97 9.75 6.55
N ASP A 61 -27.68 9.42 6.38
CA ASP A 61 -26.70 9.32 7.46
C ASP A 61 -25.41 10.02 7.09
N PRO A 62 -25.31 11.36 7.36
CA PRO A 62 -24.13 12.16 7.03
C PRO A 62 -22.85 11.68 7.74
N SER A 63 -22.95 10.85 8.79
CA SER A 63 -21.79 10.27 9.47
C SER A 63 -21.01 9.28 8.59
N LEU A 64 -21.62 8.73 7.55
CA LEU A 64 -20.98 7.81 6.62
C LEU A 64 -20.01 8.51 5.64
N GLY A 65 -20.15 9.81 5.39
CA GLY A 65 -19.29 10.57 4.47
C GLY A 65 -18.30 11.51 5.15
N GLY A 66 -18.42 11.71 6.47
CA GLY A 66 -17.61 12.63 7.25
C GLY A 66 -16.58 11.89 8.09
N GLU A 67 -15.30 12.09 7.84
CA GLU A 67 -14.30 11.82 8.86
C GLU A 67 -14.65 12.66 10.10
N SER A 68 -14.72 11.99 11.24
CA SER A 68 -15.02 12.52 12.58
C SER A 68 -14.00 13.55 13.09
N ASP A 69 -13.20 14.16 12.21
CA ASP A 69 -12.09 15.04 12.55
C ASP A 69 -12.27 16.50 12.06
N ARG A 70 -13.51 16.91 11.74
CA ARG A 70 -13.73 18.35 11.59
C ARG A 70 -13.81 18.99 12.97
N PRO A 71 -12.89 19.95 13.29
CA PRO A 71 -13.03 20.73 14.51
C PRO A 71 -14.40 21.42 14.49
N ALA A 72 -15.08 21.40 15.63
CA ALA A 72 -16.44 21.93 15.85
C ALA A 72 -16.60 23.45 15.57
N ASP A 73 -15.63 24.08 14.93
CA ASP A 73 -15.53 25.54 14.71
C ASP A 73 -15.53 25.93 13.21
N ALA A 74 -15.92 25.03 12.31
CA ALA A 74 -16.12 25.40 10.91
C ALA A 74 -17.50 26.01 10.72
N THR A 75 -17.49 27.33 10.50
CA THR A 75 -18.60 28.20 10.12
C THR A 75 -19.63 27.50 9.26
N MET A 76 -20.90 27.65 9.68
CA MET A 76 -22.12 27.22 9.01
C MET A 76 -22.10 27.52 7.49
N ASP A 77 -21.70 26.56 6.68
CA ASP A 77 -22.09 26.52 5.28
C ASP A 77 -23.49 25.89 5.20
N LEU A 78 -24.46 26.70 4.81
CA LEU A 78 -25.89 26.44 4.75
C LEU A 78 -26.30 25.35 3.72
N ASP A 79 -25.33 24.62 3.14
CA ASP A 79 -25.59 23.59 2.12
C ASP A 79 -25.28 22.15 2.62
N GLN A 80 -25.06 21.98 3.92
CA GLN A 80 -24.89 20.67 4.53
C GLN A 80 -26.27 20.05 4.78
N GLY A 81 -26.52 18.95 4.05
CA GLY A 81 -27.73 18.16 4.12
C GLY A 81 -28.17 17.86 5.56
N ILE A 82 -29.48 17.86 5.74
CA ILE A 82 -30.17 17.69 7.01
C ILE A 82 -29.76 16.36 7.62
N GLY A 83 -28.86 16.43 8.60
CA GLY A 83 -28.49 15.26 9.40
C GLY A 83 -29.73 14.69 10.14
N LEU A 84 -29.65 13.41 10.51
CA LEU A 84 -30.69 12.63 11.19
C LEU A 84 -31.19 13.19 12.54
N ASP A 85 -30.63 14.29 13.04
CA ASP A 85 -31.11 15.01 14.21
C ASP A 85 -32.39 15.83 13.91
N THR A 86 -32.78 15.89 12.64
CA THR A 86 -34.05 16.49 12.25
C THR A 86 -35.21 15.52 12.44
N ASP A 87 -36.41 16.05 12.64
CA ASP A 87 -37.64 15.25 12.78
C ASP A 87 -37.92 14.36 11.55
N PHE A 88 -37.32 14.69 10.39
CA PHE A 88 -37.40 13.89 9.17
C PHE A 88 -36.67 12.54 9.28
N GLY A 89 -35.52 12.49 9.97
CA GLY A 89 -34.79 11.25 10.19
C GLY A 89 -35.56 10.23 11.04
N LYS A 90 -36.53 10.70 11.85
CA LYS A 90 -37.41 9.86 12.68
C LYS A 90 -38.60 9.30 11.94
N MET A 91 -38.83 9.75 10.69
CA MET A 91 -39.96 9.23 9.90
C MET A 91 -39.77 7.75 9.60
N ARG A 92 -40.83 6.97 9.79
CA ARG A 92 -40.82 5.52 9.59
C ARG A 92 -40.31 5.14 8.19
N ILE A 93 -40.73 5.87 7.16
CA ILE A 93 -40.31 5.60 5.78
C ILE A 93 -38.80 5.80 5.59
N VAL A 94 -38.21 6.80 6.23
CA VAL A 94 -36.76 7.06 6.19
C VAL A 94 -35.99 5.94 6.88
N GLN A 95 -36.48 5.46 8.01
CA GLN A 95 -35.87 4.33 8.74
C GLN A 95 -35.98 3.03 7.92
N GLU A 96 -37.12 2.76 7.32
CA GLU A 96 -37.31 1.58 6.45
C GLU A 96 -36.36 1.63 5.24
N LYS A 97 -36.18 2.81 4.63
CA LYS A 97 -35.23 2.99 3.51
C LYS A 97 -33.77 2.90 3.98
N LYS A 98 -33.42 3.45 5.13
CA LYS A 98 -32.08 3.31 5.72
C LYS A 98 -31.72 1.83 5.90
N GLU A 99 -32.63 1.03 6.46
CA GLU A 99 -32.40 -0.41 6.63
C GLU A 99 -32.30 -1.15 5.30
N MET A 100 -33.11 -0.77 4.30
CA MET A 100 -33.00 -1.33 2.94
C MET A 100 -31.63 -1.03 2.33
N TYR A 101 -31.17 0.22 2.33
CA TYR A 101 -29.88 0.60 1.75
C TYR A 101 -28.71 -0.06 2.47
N ARG A 102 -28.75 -0.12 3.79
CA ARG A 102 -27.76 -0.81 4.59
C ARG A 102 -27.68 -2.30 4.24
N ARG A 103 -28.83 -2.94 4.05
CA ARG A 103 -28.92 -4.34 3.65
C ARG A 103 -28.34 -4.57 2.25
N GLU A 104 -28.67 -3.73 1.28
CA GLU A 104 -28.12 -3.83 -0.09
C GLU A 104 -26.59 -3.61 -0.08
N SER A 105 -26.10 -2.64 0.68
CA SER A 105 -24.66 -2.41 0.88
C SER A 105 -23.97 -3.65 1.47
N LEU A 106 -24.53 -4.27 2.52
CA LEU A 106 -23.97 -5.47 3.14
C LEU A 106 -23.93 -6.67 2.19
N LEU A 107 -24.99 -6.90 1.42
CA LEU A 107 -25.05 -7.97 0.42
C LEU A 107 -23.99 -7.76 -0.66
N PHE A 108 -23.85 -6.53 -1.13
CA PHE A 108 -22.79 -6.18 -2.09
C PHE A 108 -21.40 -6.39 -1.48
N MET A 109 -21.16 -6.00 -0.22
CA MET A 109 -19.87 -6.19 0.45
C MET A 109 -19.47 -7.66 0.52
N GLN A 110 -20.40 -8.54 0.89
CA GLN A 110 -20.13 -9.99 0.91
C GLN A 110 -19.73 -10.52 -0.47
N ARG A 111 -20.43 -10.06 -1.50
CA ARG A 111 -20.12 -10.40 -2.89
C ARG A 111 -18.75 -9.88 -3.30
N LEU A 112 -18.45 -8.62 -2.96
CA LEU A 112 -17.17 -7.96 -3.26
C LEU A 112 -15.99 -8.66 -2.58
N MET A 113 -16.11 -9.02 -1.30
CA MET A 113 -15.04 -9.73 -0.58
C MET A 113 -14.70 -11.07 -1.24
N ASN A 114 -15.71 -11.87 -1.60
CA ASN A 114 -15.51 -13.13 -2.30
C ASN A 114 -14.90 -12.95 -3.69
N PHE A 115 -15.28 -11.89 -4.39
CA PHE A 115 -14.74 -11.55 -5.69
C PHE A 115 -13.28 -11.09 -5.60
N MET A 116 -12.98 -10.14 -4.70
CA MET A 116 -11.64 -9.57 -4.54
C MET A 116 -10.63 -10.61 -4.04
N SER A 117 -11.02 -11.55 -3.20
CA SER A 117 -10.14 -12.66 -2.81
C SER A 117 -9.61 -13.43 -4.03
N ARG A 118 -10.46 -13.67 -5.03
CA ARG A 118 -10.05 -14.32 -6.30
C ARG A 118 -9.18 -13.39 -7.16
N GLN A 119 -9.47 -12.08 -7.18
CA GLN A 119 -8.66 -11.12 -7.92
C GLN A 119 -7.26 -10.96 -7.33
N PHE A 120 -7.13 -10.94 -6.01
CA PHE A 120 -5.83 -10.91 -5.33
C PHE A 120 -5.02 -12.18 -5.64
N GLU A 121 -5.65 -13.35 -5.67
CA GLU A 121 -4.98 -14.59 -6.06
C GLU A 121 -4.54 -14.59 -7.53
N ALA A 122 -5.38 -14.08 -8.44
CA ALA A 122 -5.04 -13.92 -9.85
C ALA A 122 -3.87 -12.93 -10.03
N ALA A 123 -3.88 -11.81 -9.32
CA ALA A 123 -2.80 -10.83 -9.34
C ALA A 123 -1.48 -11.42 -8.82
N CYS A 124 -1.53 -12.14 -7.68
CA CYS A 124 -0.37 -12.84 -7.13
C CYS A 124 0.19 -13.89 -8.11
N SER A 125 -0.68 -14.63 -8.79
CA SER A 125 -0.30 -15.63 -9.80
C SER A 125 0.35 -15.00 -11.02
N GLU A 126 -0.12 -13.84 -11.46
CA GLU A 126 0.46 -13.08 -12.58
C GLU A 126 1.83 -12.50 -12.22
N THR A 127 1.97 -11.92 -11.02
CA THR A 127 3.26 -11.47 -10.49
C THR A 127 4.25 -12.64 -10.41
N LYS A 128 3.82 -13.79 -9.90
CA LYS A 128 4.65 -14.99 -9.84
C LYS A 128 5.13 -15.42 -11.24
N ARG A 129 4.25 -15.38 -12.24
CA ARG A 129 4.61 -15.69 -13.64
C ARG A 129 5.63 -14.71 -14.18
N ALA A 130 5.48 -13.41 -13.91
CA ALA A 130 6.44 -12.38 -14.29
C ALA A 130 7.81 -12.60 -13.64
N LEU A 131 7.85 -12.95 -12.36
CA LEU A 131 9.08 -13.26 -11.62
C LEU A 131 9.75 -14.55 -12.13
N ASP A 132 8.99 -15.61 -12.38
CA ASP A 132 9.52 -16.88 -12.91
C ASP A 132 10.03 -16.74 -14.35
N GLY A 133 9.45 -15.82 -15.15
CA GLY A 133 9.90 -15.49 -16.51
C GLY A 133 11.12 -14.58 -16.57
N ALA A 134 11.41 -13.85 -15.48
CA ALA A 134 12.57 -12.98 -15.40
C ALA A 134 13.81 -13.79 -15.02
N LEU A 135 14.55 -14.23 -16.02
CA LEU A 135 15.88 -14.87 -15.85
C LEU A 135 16.95 -13.87 -15.34
N SER A 136 16.55 -12.67 -14.96
CA SER A 136 17.44 -11.59 -14.54
C SER A 136 18.08 -11.91 -13.19
N LYS A 137 19.38 -11.70 -13.12
CA LYS A 137 20.17 -11.77 -11.87
C LYS A 137 19.90 -10.59 -10.93
N LYS A 138 19.18 -9.56 -11.40
CA LYS A 138 18.88 -8.34 -10.65
C LYS A 138 17.41 -8.29 -10.32
N VAL A 139 17.10 -7.94 -9.08
CA VAL A 139 15.73 -7.69 -8.64
C VAL A 139 15.18 -6.45 -9.36
N ASP A 140 14.03 -6.62 -10.00
CA ASP A 140 13.30 -5.49 -10.61
C ASP A 140 11.89 -5.43 -10.01
N PRO A 141 11.62 -4.45 -9.14
CA PRO A 141 10.31 -4.27 -8.53
C PRO A 141 9.16 -4.12 -9.53
N SER A 142 9.45 -3.78 -10.79
CA SER A 142 8.43 -3.62 -11.84
C SER A 142 7.75 -4.94 -12.24
N HIS A 143 8.32 -6.09 -11.90
CA HIS A 143 7.65 -7.37 -12.13
C HIS A 143 6.33 -7.50 -11.34
N HIS A 144 6.22 -6.79 -10.21
CA HIS A 144 4.98 -6.74 -9.43
C HIS A 144 3.88 -5.92 -10.11
N ASP A 145 4.22 -5.02 -11.03
CA ASP A 145 3.24 -4.20 -11.75
C ASP A 145 2.33 -5.05 -12.65
N ALA A 146 2.79 -6.24 -13.06
CA ALA A 146 1.96 -7.19 -13.81
C ALA A 146 0.70 -7.61 -13.03
N GLY A 147 0.86 -7.94 -11.74
CA GLY A 147 -0.27 -8.28 -10.87
C GLY A 147 -1.04 -7.04 -10.40
N ARG A 148 -0.34 -5.98 -9.98
CA ARG A 148 -0.96 -4.73 -9.52
C ARG A 148 -1.82 -4.10 -10.63
N GLY A 149 -1.38 -4.19 -11.89
CA GLY A 149 -2.12 -3.70 -13.05
C GLY A 149 -3.51 -4.31 -13.23
N LEU A 150 -3.73 -5.55 -12.75
CA LEU A 150 -5.03 -6.19 -12.77
C LEU A 150 -6.01 -5.63 -11.73
N LEU A 151 -5.49 -4.99 -10.68
CA LEU A 151 -6.26 -4.55 -9.51
C LEU A 151 -6.76 -3.12 -9.64
N TRP A 152 -6.02 -2.21 -10.28
CA TRP A 152 -6.31 -0.77 -10.29
C TRP A 152 -7.73 -0.40 -10.70
N LYS A 153 -8.34 -1.15 -11.60
CA LYS A 153 -9.73 -0.92 -12.01
C LYS A 153 -10.74 -1.02 -10.87
N TYR A 154 -10.38 -1.69 -9.77
CA TYR A 154 -11.23 -1.87 -8.59
C TYR A 154 -10.93 -0.88 -7.46
N SER A 155 -9.97 0.03 -7.64
CA SER A 155 -9.58 1.00 -6.60
C SER A 155 -10.75 1.79 -6.01
N PRO A 156 -11.73 2.33 -6.80
CA PRO A 156 -12.88 3.00 -6.22
C PRO A 156 -13.74 2.10 -5.31
N LEU A 157 -13.80 0.79 -5.58
CA LEU A 157 -14.51 -0.15 -4.71
C LEU A 157 -13.83 -0.30 -3.35
N MET A 158 -12.49 -0.14 -3.28
CA MET A 158 -11.76 -0.12 -2.02
C MET A 158 -12.10 1.14 -1.22
N LEU A 159 -12.23 2.28 -1.90
CA LEU A 159 -12.68 3.52 -1.27
C LEU A 159 -14.10 3.40 -0.73
N TYR A 160 -15.03 2.85 -1.53
CA TYR A 160 -16.40 2.58 -1.06
C TYR A 160 -16.41 1.71 0.20
N THR A 161 -15.65 0.60 0.18
CA THR A 161 -15.57 -0.33 1.32
C THR A 161 -15.04 0.37 2.56
N ARG A 162 -14.01 1.21 2.41
CA ARG A 162 -13.41 1.96 3.50
C ARG A 162 -14.42 2.90 4.19
N VAL A 163 -15.25 3.57 3.39
CA VAL A 163 -16.23 4.55 3.91
C VAL A 163 -17.48 3.87 4.44
N ALA A 164 -17.97 2.83 3.77
CA ALA A 164 -19.22 2.18 4.11
C ALA A 164 -19.09 1.15 5.25
N ASP A 165 -17.98 0.39 5.30
CA ASP A 165 -17.73 -0.63 6.32
C ASP A 165 -16.24 -0.89 6.54
N LEU A 166 -15.68 -0.27 7.55
CA LEU A 166 -14.27 -0.40 7.91
C LEU A 166 -13.86 -1.85 8.25
N SER A 167 -14.79 -2.66 8.76
CA SER A 167 -14.53 -4.07 9.06
C SER A 167 -14.30 -4.91 7.79
N SER A 168 -15.12 -4.71 6.76
CA SER A 168 -14.92 -5.32 5.46
C SER A 168 -13.64 -4.82 4.78
N TRP A 169 -13.28 -3.56 4.95
CA TRP A 169 -12.03 -3.01 4.44
C TRP A 169 -10.81 -3.66 5.13
N ASP A 170 -10.82 -3.82 6.45
CA ASP A 170 -9.78 -4.55 7.19
C ASP A 170 -9.65 -6.00 6.73
N HIS A 171 -10.78 -6.66 6.45
CA HIS A 171 -10.77 -8.03 5.93
C HIS A 171 -10.16 -8.13 4.53
N LEU A 172 -10.40 -7.15 3.66
CA LEU A 172 -9.75 -7.08 2.34
C LEU A 172 -8.24 -6.89 2.46
N LEU A 173 -7.78 -6.02 3.37
CA LEU A 173 -6.36 -5.84 3.68
C LEU A 173 -5.73 -7.15 4.16
N GLN A 174 -6.37 -7.84 5.08
CA GLN A 174 -5.90 -9.13 5.58
C GLN A 174 -5.84 -10.17 4.45
N THR A 175 -6.87 -10.29 3.64
CA THR A 175 -6.90 -11.21 2.49
C THR A 175 -5.77 -10.92 1.51
N TYR A 176 -5.52 -9.64 1.23
CA TYR A 176 -4.40 -9.22 0.39
C TYR A 176 -3.04 -9.65 0.98
N GLN A 177 -2.83 -9.42 2.26
CA GLN A 177 -1.62 -9.81 2.99
C GLN A 177 -1.38 -11.34 2.93
N GLU A 178 -2.40 -12.14 3.21
CA GLU A 178 -2.30 -13.59 3.21
C GLU A 178 -1.88 -14.15 1.85
N ARG A 179 -2.33 -13.52 0.74
CA ARG A 179 -1.98 -13.93 -0.62
C ARG A 179 -0.56 -13.51 -1.02
N ASN A 180 -0.10 -12.34 -0.57
CA ASN A 180 1.20 -11.81 -0.97
C ASN A 180 2.36 -12.25 -0.08
N TYR A 181 2.12 -12.60 1.18
CA TYR A 181 3.14 -13.11 2.11
C TYR A 181 4.04 -14.22 1.51
N PRO A 182 3.51 -15.32 0.95
CA PRO A 182 4.34 -16.39 0.41
C PRO A 182 5.14 -15.97 -0.83
N LEU A 183 4.61 -15.02 -1.61
CA LEU A 183 5.27 -14.48 -2.79
C LEU A 183 6.51 -13.70 -2.39
N TYR A 184 6.39 -12.73 -1.50
CA TYR A 184 7.49 -11.91 -1.01
C TYR A 184 8.54 -12.75 -0.26
N LYS A 185 8.09 -13.68 0.58
CA LYS A 185 9.02 -14.59 1.27
C LYS A 185 9.91 -15.36 0.29
N ARG A 186 9.33 -15.93 -0.76
CA ARG A 186 10.07 -16.67 -1.79
C ARG A 186 11.05 -15.76 -2.54
N GLU A 187 10.61 -14.56 -2.91
CA GLU A 187 11.45 -13.59 -3.60
C GLU A 187 12.65 -13.17 -2.76
N PHE A 188 12.42 -12.85 -1.48
CA PHE A 188 13.49 -12.56 -0.52
C PHE A 188 14.52 -13.68 -0.42
N GLN A 189 14.06 -14.91 -0.25
CA GLN A 189 14.93 -16.08 -0.18
C GLN A 189 15.75 -16.26 -1.46
N ASN A 190 15.15 -16.01 -2.62
CA ASN A 190 15.85 -16.07 -3.90
C ASN A 190 16.94 -14.99 -4.00
N VAL A 191 16.64 -13.77 -3.59
CA VAL A 191 17.62 -12.65 -3.57
C VAL A 191 18.80 -13.00 -2.68
N ILE A 192 18.55 -13.44 -1.45
CA ILE A 192 19.59 -13.85 -0.50
C ILE A 192 20.42 -15.00 -1.08
N ALA A 193 19.79 -15.99 -1.70
CA ALA A 193 20.48 -17.13 -2.31
C ALA A 193 21.40 -16.71 -3.47
N ILE A 194 20.95 -15.77 -4.32
CA ILE A 194 21.76 -15.21 -5.42
C ILE A 194 22.98 -14.47 -4.87
N TRP A 195 22.79 -13.61 -3.87
CA TRP A 195 23.90 -12.88 -3.25
C TRP A 195 24.90 -13.82 -2.54
N ARG A 196 24.42 -14.83 -1.80
CA ARG A 196 25.28 -15.86 -1.18
C ARG A 196 26.12 -16.61 -2.22
N LYS A 197 25.52 -16.98 -3.36
CA LYS A 197 26.21 -17.67 -4.45
C LYS A 197 27.31 -16.81 -5.10
N ASN A 198 27.12 -15.50 -5.14
CA ASN A 198 28.05 -14.55 -5.75
C ASN A 198 29.11 -14.04 -4.75
N ALA A 199 29.06 -14.46 -3.48
CA ALA A 199 30.02 -14.08 -2.49
C ALA A 199 31.39 -14.72 -2.73
N ARG A 200 32.46 -13.98 -2.46
CA ARG A 200 33.83 -14.52 -2.37
C ARG A 200 34.22 -14.75 -0.92
N LYS A 201 35.09 -15.73 -0.69
CA LYS A 201 35.68 -15.90 0.63
C LYS A 201 36.56 -14.68 0.95
N PRO A 202 36.58 -14.20 2.21
CA PRO A 202 37.46 -13.12 2.60
C PRO A 202 38.93 -13.54 2.44
N THR A 203 39.75 -12.64 1.97
CA THR A 203 41.20 -12.81 2.01
C THR A 203 41.70 -12.62 3.44
N GLY A 204 42.87 -13.19 3.80
CA GLY A 204 43.40 -13.07 5.15
C GLY A 204 43.50 -11.62 5.66
N GLU A 205 43.90 -10.68 4.78
CA GLU A 205 43.96 -9.25 5.12
C GLU A 205 42.59 -8.61 5.37
N GLU A 206 41.54 -9.05 4.66
CA GLU A 206 40.18 -8.57 4.87
C GLU A 206 39.58 -9.14 6.17
N ALA A 207 39.93 -10.38 6.50
CA ALA A 207 39.52 -11.00 7.78
C ALA A 207 40.12 -10.26 8.98
N GLU A 208 41.41 -9.91 8.92
CA GLU A 208 42.06 -9.10 9.97
C GLU A 208 41.41 -7.71 10.10
N LEU A 209 40.98 -7.08 9.01
CA LEU A 209 40.31 -5.76 9.03
C LEU A 209 38.93 -5.80 9.67
N LEU A 210 38.17 -6.86 9.45
CA LEU A 210 36.81 -7.02 10.02
C LEU A 210 36.86 -7.36 11.54
N PHE A 211 37.92 -7.99 12.00
CA PHE A 211 38.01 -8.51 13.39
C PHE A 211 39.02 -7.79 14.29
N SER A 212 39.87 -6.88 13.75
CA SER A 212 40.82 -6.11 14.58
C SER A 212 40.17 -5.10 15.52
N TYR A 213 38.85 -4.87 15.43
CA TYR A 213 38.12 -4.02 16.39
C TYR A 213 37.95 -4.68 17.78
N SER A 214 38.21 -5.99 17.89
CA SER A 214 38.01 -6.75 19.13
C SER A 214 39.27 -6.80 20.02
N GLN A 215 40.43 -6.42 19.50
CA GLN A 215 41.70 -6.57 20.18
C GLN A 215 42.34 -5.27 20.73
N GLU A 216 41.75 -4.10 20.46
CA GLU A 216 42.31 -2.80 20.93
C GLU A 216 42.06 -2.48 22.43
N LYS A 217 41.64 -3.47 23.25
CA LYS A 217 41.47 -3.27 24.70
C LYS A 217 42.60 -3.85 25.59
N LYS A 218 43.70 -4.31 25.00
CA LYS A 218 44.86 -4.75 25.78
C LYS A 218 46.16 -4.48 25.02
N ASP A 219 46.59 -3.26 24.95
CA ASP A 219 48.08 -2.96 25.03
C ASP A 219 48.26 -1.42 24.91
N GLU A 220 48.48 -0.82 26.08
CA GLU A 220 49.08 0.50 26.17
C GLU A 220 50.56 0.35 25.83
N GLY A 221 50.93 0.95 24.69
CA GLY A 221 52.36 1.22 24.45
C GLY A 221 52.91 0.97 23.08
N VAL A 222 52.38 1.62 22.01
CA VAL A 222 53.15 2.01 20.80
C VAL A 222 52.42 3.11 20.05
N ALA A 223 52.59 4.36 20.45
CA ALA A 223 51.71 5.47 20.05
C ALA A 223 52.12 6.22 18.79
N THR A 224 53.10 5.82 17.99
CA THR A 224 53.57 6.66 16.87
C THR A 224 53.43 6.05 15.47
N THR A 225 53.40 4.73 15.35
CA THR A 225 53.23 4.07 14.03
C THR A 225 51.76 3.82 13.70
N ALA A 226 50.90 3.67 14.72
CA ALA A 226 49.47 3.44 14.58
C ALA A 226 48.71 4.66 13.98
N ARG A 227 49.14 5.90 14.26
CA ARG A 227 48.46 7.11 13.73
C ARG A 227 48.55 7.26 12.20
N LYS A 228 49.61 6.81 11.57
CA LYS A 228 49.73 6.87 10.09
C LYS A 228 48.91 5.79 9.37
N MET A 229 48.69 4.61 10.01
CA MET A 229 47.87 3.53 9.44
C MET A 229 46.40 3.80 9.65
N THR A 230 45.97 4.35 10.80
CA THR A 230 44.55 4.64 11.11
C THR A 230 43.97 5.71 10.19
N VAL A 231 44.76 6.72 9.79
CA VAL A 231 44.29 7.77 8.86
C VAL A 231 44.08 7.22 7.44
N LYS A 232 44.95 6.33 6.96
CA LYS A 232 44.76 5.67 5.66
C LYS A 232 43.57 4.67 5.70
N ARG A 233 43.37 3.95 6.82
CA ARG A 233 42.26 3.01 7.02
C ARG A 233 40.92 3.71 7.12
N SER A 234 40.80 4.82 7.86
CA SER A 234 39.57 5.58 7.96
C SER A 234 39.18 6.26 6.65
N GLN A 235 40.15 6.65 5.83
CA GLN A 235 39.86 7.20 4.49
C GLN A 235 39.37 6.13 3.51
N THR A 236 39.88 4.90 3.57
CA THR A 236 39.38 3.78 2.74
C THR A 236 38.00 3.29 3.19
N LEU A 237 37.73 3.22 4.51
CA LEU A 237 36.43 2.87 5.03
C LEU A 237 35.38 3.97 4.75
N ALA A 238 35.75 5.24 4.93
CA ALA A 238 34.90 6.39 4.59
C ALA A 238 34.63 6.50 3.08
N LYS A 239 35.56 6.06 2.24
CA LYS A 239 35.42 6.01 0.78
C LYS A 239 34.55 4.82 0.37
N ALA A 240 34.67 3.68 1.06
CA ALA A 240 33.81 2.51 0.84
C ALA A 240 32.37 2.72 1.32
N LEU A 241 32.16 3.47 2.41
CA LEU A 241 30.83 3.82 2.93
C LEU A 241 30.15 4.98 2.16
N ARG A 242 30.92 5.88 1.54
CA ARG A 242 30.37 6.96 0.71
C ARG A 242 30.05 6.57 -0.72
N SER A 243 30.66 5.51 -1.23
CA SER A 243 30.52 5.11 -2.62
C SER A 243 29.15 4.54 -3.00
N PRO A 244 28.43 3.78 -2.14
CA PRO A 244 27.13 3.22 -2.50
C PRO A 244 25.95 4.18 -2.38
N LEU A 245 26.06 5.24 -1.57
CA LEU A 245 24.93 6.13 -1.26
C LEU A 245 24.88 7.44 -2.10
N ALA A 246 25.98 7.78 -2.79
CA ALA A 246 26.10 9.07 -3.51
C ALA A 246 25.94 8.98 -5.02
N ASP A 247 25.86 7.77 -5.60
CA ASP A 247 25.90 7.62 -7.08
C ASP A 247 24.82 6.64 -7.58
N SER A 248 23.55 6.94 -7.28
CA SER A 248 22.42 6.27 -7.91
C SER A 248 22.11 6.80 -9.33
N GLY A 249 22.91 7.72 -9.86
CA GLY A 249 22.64 8.44 -11.11
C GLY A 249 23.38 7.96 -12.35
N ASN A 250 24.44 7.17 -12.26
CA ASN A 250 25.23 6.86 -13.48
C ASN A 250 26.11 5.60 -13.35
N ARG A 251 25.52 4.43 -13.14
CA ARG A 251 26.21 3.16 -13.36
C ARG A 251 25.74 2.48 -14.65
N ALA A 252 25.93 3.19 -15.77
CA ALA A 252 26.06 2.54 -17.06
C ALA A 252 27.51 2.10 -17.22
N ASN A 253 27.72 0.79 -17.41
CA ASN A 253 28.93 0.14 -17.91
C ASN A 253 30.25 0.38 -17.15
N THR A 254 30.53 -0.47 -16.19
CA THR A 254 31.88 -0.99 -16.06
C THR A 254 31.77 -2.53 -16.09
N ASP A 255 31.88 -3.09 -17.29
CA ASP A 255 32.32 -4.47 -17.53
C ASP A 255 33.70 -4.65 -16.89
N LYS A 256 33.73 -5.00 -15.63
CA LYS A 256 34.91 -5.60 -14.99
C LYS A 256 34.73 -7.12 -15.02
N SER A 257 34.86 -7.70 -16.20
CA SER A 257 35.07 -9.12 -16.38
C SER A 257 36.51 -9.49 -16.00
N GLY A 258 36.81 -9.44 -14.69
CA GLY A 258 38.00 -10.02 -14.11
C GLY A 258 37.64 -11.15 -13.15
N PRO A 259 38.55 -12.08 -12.81
CA PRO A 259 38.29 -13.19 -11.87
C PRO A 259 37.90 -12.72 -10.45
N ASP A 260 37.97 -11.43 -10.14
CA ASP A 260 37.64 -10.78 -8.86
C ASP A 260 36.26 -10.11 -8.80
N SER A 261 35.34 -10.43 -9.72
CA SER A 261 33.98 -9.81 -9.76
C SER A 261 33.01 -10.32 -8.68
N ARG A 262 33.50 -11.11 -7.73
CA ARG A 262 32.67 -11.64 -6.63
C ARG A 262 32.61 -10.62 -5.48
N SER A 263 31.42 -10.48 -4.90
CA SER A 263 31.17 -9.54 -3.81
C SER A 263 31.79 -9.97 -2.50
N THR A 264 32.35 -9.02 -1.74
CA THR A 264 32.80 -9.25 -0.36
C THR A 264 31.61 -9.55 0.55
N LEU A 265 31.83 -10.18 1.71
CA LEU A 265 30.76 -10.53 2.65
C LEU A 265 29.96 -9.31 3.12
N TYR A 266 30.61 -8.16 3.30
CA TYR A 266 29.93 -6.91 3.64
C TYR A 266 29.06 -6.40 2.47
N GLU A 267 29.57 -6.47 1.25
CA GLU A 267 28.83 -6.07 0.05
C GLU A 267 27.62 -6.99 -0.18
N VAL A 268 27.69 -8.25 0.19
CA VAL A 268 26.53 -9.18 0.15
C VAL A 268 25.40 -8.68 1.03
N PHE A 269 25.68 -8.34 2.28
CA PHE A 269 24.66 -7.84 3.19
C PHE A 269 24.07 -6.51 2.74
N ALA A 270 24.94 -5.55 2.38
CA ALA A 270 24.50 -4.25 1.88
C ALA A 270 23.74 -4.37 0.57
N GLY A 271 24.17 -5.25 -0.36
CA GLY A 271 23.52 -5.47 -1.63
C GLY A 271 22.14 -6.10 -1.50
N VAL A 272 21.97 -7.05 -0.59
CA VAL A 272 20.64 -7.62 -0.28
C VAL A 272 19.68 -6.52 0.18
N LEU A 273 20.10 -5.62 1.08
CA LEU A 273 19.25 -4.53 1.55
C LEU A 273 18.91 -3.54 0.43
N VAL A 274 19.90 -3.19 -0.41
CA VAL A 274 19.69 -2.27 -1.55
C VAL A 274 18.71 -2.85 -2.58
N ASP A 275 18.74 -4.16 -2.81
CA ASP A 275 17.83 -4.81 -3.75
C ASP A 275 16.41 -4.99 -3.16
N LEU A 276 16.28 -5.18 -1.84
CA LEU A 276 15.01 -5.46 -1.20
C LEU A 276 14.23 -4.21 -0.78
N LEU A 277 14.92 -3.11 -0.42
CA LEU A 277 14.26 -1.89 0.03
C LEU A 277 13.26 -1.31 -0.98
N PRO A 278 13.57 -1.22 -2.29
CA PRO A 278 12.60 -0.74 -3.28
C PRO A 278 11.35 -1.61 -3.40
N LEU A 279 11.45 -2.94 -3.15
CA LEU A 279 10.27 -3.82 -3.14
C LEU A 279 9.31 -3.45 -2.01
N VAL A 280 9.86 -3.20 -0.82
CA VAL A 280 9.06 -2.82 0.37
C VAL A 280 8.42 -1.45 0.17
N GLU A 281 9.18 -0.47 -0.33
CA GLU A 281 8.68 0.89 -0.58
C GLU A 281 7.57 0.91 -1.63
N MET A 282 7.76 0.20 -2.75
CA MET A 282 6.75 0.13 -3.80
C MET A 282 5.49 -0.60 -3.35
N GLU A 283 5.62 -1.63 -2.50
CA GLU A 283 4.46 -2.32 -1.95
C GLU A 283 3.69 -1.42 -0.98
N GLN A 284 4.37 -0.68 -0.12
CA GLN A 284 3.73 0.29 0.75
C GLN A 284 2.97 1.35 -0.07
N ASN A 285 3.61 1.91 -1.08
CA ASN A 285 2.98 2.90 -1.96
C ASN A 285 1.74 2.33 -2.66
N PHE A 286 1.83 1.10 -3.17
CA PHE A 286 0.67 0.43 -3.77
C PHE A 286 -0.48 0.26 -2.79
N ILE A 287 -0.20 -0.24 -1.58
CA ILE A 287 -1.23 -0.45 -0.56
C ILE A 287 -1.88 0.86 -0.16
N VAL A 288 -1.09 1.92 0.07
CA VAL A 288 -1.61 3.23 0.48
C VAL A 288 -2.49 3.84 -0.61
N ASP A 289 -2.08 3.74 -1.87
CA ASP A 289 -2.82 4.29 -3.02
C ASP A 289 -4.06 3.44 -3.36
N PHE A 290 -3.88 2.14 -3.59
CA PHE A 290 -4.97 1.25 -4.01
C PHE A 290 -6.10 1.12 -2.98
N PHE A 291 -5.76 1.04 -1.69
CA PHE A 291 -6.74 0.96 -0.60
C PHE A 291 -7.18 2.33 -0.06
N HIS A 292 -6.74 3.43 -0.69
CA HIS A 292 -7.06 4.80 -0.28
C HIS A 292 -6.76 5.08 1.20
N ALA A 293 -5.58 4.65 1.66
CA ALA A 293 -5.18 4.81 3.06
C ALA A 293 -4.52 6.17 3.36
N SER A 294 -4.36 7.05 2.37
CA SER A 294 -3.86 8.42 2.52
C SER A 294 -5.00 9.42 2.72
N THR A 295 -4.76 10.46 3.53
CA THR A 295 -5.67 11.62 3.70
C THR A 295 -5.31 12.79 2.79
N LEU A 296 -4.15 12.75 2.13
CA LEU A 296 -3.70 13.86 1.29
C LEU A 296 -4.64 14.13 0.12
N GLU A 297 -5.43 13.13 -0.28
CA GLU A 297 -6.48 13.23 -1.28
C GLU A 297 -7.80 12.84 -0.62
N GLN A 298 -8.54 13.82 -0.11
CA GLN A 298 -9.92 13.63 0.29
C GLN A 298 -10.82 13.54 -0.95
N VAL A 299 -10.67 12.45 -1.69
CA VAL A 299 -11.53 12.16 -2.83
C VAL A 299 -12.77 11.44 -2.31
N ASP A 300 -13.94 11.98 -2.59
CA ASP A 300 -15.21 11.30 -2.30
C ASP A 300 -15.42 10.13 -3.27
N PHE A 301 -16.17 9.10 -2.84
CA PHE A 301 -16.36 7.90 -3.66
C PHE A 301 -16.98 8.20 -5.05
N PRO A 302 -18.02 9.02 -5.18
CA PRO A 302 -18.53 9.44 -6.49
C PRO A 302 -17.48 10.09 -7.38
N ASP A 303 -16.66 10.98 -6.82
CA ASP A 303 -15.59 11.66 -7.56
C ASP A 303 -14.51 10.69 -8.03
N ALA A 304 -14.17 9.70 -7.22
CA ALA A 304 -13.22 8.65 -7.59
C ALA A 304 -13.72 7.78 -8.75
N VAL A 305 -15.03 7.52 -8.81
CA VAL A 305 -15.65 6.80 -9.93
C VAL A 305 -15.65 7.66 -11.20
N ASP A 306 -15.99 8.94 -11.08
CA ASP A 306 -16.10 9.88 -12.20
C ASP A 306 -14.73 10.32 -12.76
N ALA A 307 -13.66 10.22 -11.95
CA ALA A 307 -12.31 10.64 -12.35
C ALA A 307 -11.77 9.87 -13.55
N ALA A 308 -12.03 8.58 -13.66
CA ALA A 308 -11.61 7.77 -14.80
C ALA A 308 -12.48 6.51 -14.97
N PRO A 309 -12.80 6.14 -16.22
CA PRO A 309 -13.47 4.86 -16.49
C PRO A 309 -12.57 3.68 -16.11
N PRO A 310 -13.11 2.50 -15.75
CA PRO A 310 -12.32 1.35 -15.28
C PRO A 310 -11.17 0.93 -16.20
N ARG A 311 -11.29 1.15 -17.51
CA ARG A 311 -10.27 0.84 -18.52
C ARG A 311 -9.03 1.72 -18.44
N GLU A 312 -9.19 2.95 -17.98
CA GLU A 312 -8.13 3.96 -17.94
C GLU A 312 -7.47 4.08 -16.56
N ARG A 313 -8.06 3.44 -15.55
CA ARG A 313 -7.51 3.45 -14.19
C ARG A 313 -6.17 2.72 -14.14
N ARG A 314 -5.17 3.48 -13.76
CA ARG A 314 -3.81 2.97 -13.56
C ARG A 314 -3.26 3.58 -12.28
N GLY A 315 -2.40 2.84 -11.61
CA GLY A 315 -1.63 3.39 -10.50
C GLY A 315 -0.68 4.48 -10.97
N GLY A 316 -0.35 5.39 -10.09
CA GLY A 316 0.73 6.33 -10.30
C GLY A 316 2.07 5.61 -10.48
N ASP A 317 3.11 6.36 -10.84
CA ASP A 317 4.48 5.82 -10.90
C ASP A 317 5.00 5.58 -9.46
N LEU A 318 4.76 4.38 -8.97
CA LEU A 318 5.13 3.98 -7.60
C LEU A 318 6.65 4.06 -7.33
N LYS A 319 7.47 4.13 -8.39
CA LYS A 319 8.94 4.22 -8.28
C LYS A 319 9.42 5.64 -7.99
N THR A 320 8.73 6.63 -8.53
CA THR A 320 9.12 8.05 -8.37
C THR A 320 8.46 8.70 -7.17
N LEU A 321 7.44 8.07 -6.60
CA LEU A 321 6.77 8.55 -5.40
C LEU A 321 7.69 8.32 -4.19
N ARG A 322 7.93 9.39 -3.44
CA ARG A 322 8.39 9.26 -2.07
C ARG A 322 7.44 8.32 -1.32
N ALA A 323 7.96 7.51 -0.39
CA ALA A 323 7.13 6.63 0.42
C ALA A 323 5.88 7.38 0.92
N MET A 324 4.70 6.92 0.49
CA MET A 324 3.44 7.55 0.86
C MET A 324 3.19 7.29 2.35
N GLU A 325 2.92 8.36 3.08
CA GLU A 325 2.56 8.26 4.49
C GLU A 325 1.04 8.08 4.60
N PRO A 326 0.56 6.98 5.19
CA PRO A 326 -0.85 6.81 5.46
C PRO A 326 -1.31 7.77 6.57
N ASP A 327 -2.60 8.06 6.60
CA ASP A 327 -3.22 8.83 7.65
C ASP A 327 -2.96 8.25 9.06
N ARG A 328 -2.93 9.12 10.08
CA ARG A 328 -2.52 8.76 11.45
C ARG A 328 -3.30 7.57 12.02
N ASP A 329 -4.61 7.52 11.82
CA ASP A 329 -5.45 6.43 12.30
C ASP A 329 -5.31 5.16 11.44
N ARG A 330 -5.03 5.34 10.16
CA ARG A 330 -4.79 4.25 9.20
C ARG A 330 -3.35 3.78 9.20
N ALA A 331 -2.39 4.63 9.61
CA ALA A 331 -0.98 4.30 9.71
C ALA A 331 -0.76 3.01 10.50
N ARG A 332 -1.42 2.85 11.64
CA ARG A 332 -1.31 1.64 12.46
C ARG A 332 -1.77 0.39 11.72
N ARG A 333 -2.84 0.48 10.92
CA ARG A 333 -3.37 -0.64 10.14
C ARG A 333 -2.43 -1.01 9.00
N ILE A 334 -1.94 -0.01 8.26
CA ILE A 334 -0.98 -0.21 7.17
C ILE A 334 0.37 -0.71 7.70
N THR A 335 0.89 -0.13 8.79
CA THR A 335 2.11 -0.62 9.44
C THR A 335 1.95 -2.08 9.86
N ARG A 336 0.82 -2.42 10.51
CA ARG A 336 0.53 -3.80 10.88
C ARG A 336 0.45 -4.74 9.69
N LEU A 337 -0.17 -4.28 8.60
CA LEU A 337 -0.25 -5.04 7.34
C LEU A 337 1.15 -5.31 6.78
N MET A 338 2.00 -4.28 6.69
CA MET A 338 3.38 -4.40 6.21
C MET A 338 4.21 -5.32 7.11
N GLU A 339 4.10 -5.19 8.43
CA GLU A 339 4.74 -6.10 9.39
C GLU A 339 4.33 -7.56 9.16
N LEU A 340 3.08 -7.83 8.82
CA LEU A 340 2.59 -9.17 8.55
C LEU A 340 3.07 -9.69 7.18
N ILE A 341 3.07 -8.86 6.13
CA ILE A 341 3.60 -9.23 4.81
C ILE A 341 5.08 -9.61 4.92
N TYR A 342 5.86 -8.86 5.68
CA TYR A 342 7.30 -9.02 5.82
C TYR A 342 7.76 -9.63 7.16
N SER A 343 6.87 -10.36 7.85
CA SER A 343 7.17 -10.95 9.17
C SER A 343 8.34 -11.96 9.18
N PHE A 344 8.69 -12.49 8.01
CA PHE A 344 9.86 -13.38 7.84
C PHE A 344 11.19 -12.61 7.75
N PHE A 345 11.16 -11.28 7.56
CA PHE A 345 12.33 -10.46 7.24
C PHE A 345 13.43 -10.54 8.29
N GLU A 346 13.08 -10.41 9.56
CA GLU A 346 14.02 -10.46 10.67
C GLU A 346 14.77 -11.81 10.71
N GLN A 347 14.04 -12.92 10.57
CA GLN A 347 14.63 -14.26 10.59
C GLN A 347 15.56 -14.48 9.39
N GLU A 348 15.17 -14.04 8.20
CA GLU A 348 15.99 -14.21 6.99
C GLU A 348 17.26 -13.34 7.03
N LEU A 349 17.17 -12.11 7.57
CA LEU A 349 18.35 -11.27 7.76
C LEU A 349 19.26 -11.79 8.86
N GLN A 350 18.73 -12.30 9.96
CA GLN A 350 19.53 -12.93 11.00
C GLN A 350 20.28 -14.15 10.44
N ALA A 351 19.60 -15.02 9.69
CA ALA A 351 20.22 -16.17 9.04
C ALA A 351 21.28 -15.76 8.00
N LEU A 352 21.10 -14.62 7.32
CA LEU A 352 22.11 -14.06 6.43
C LEU A 352 23.33 -13.56 7.22
N MET A 353 23.10 -12.88 8.33
CA MET A 353 24.18 -12.35 9.19
C MET A 353 24.99 -13.48 9.81
N GLU A 354 24.35 -14.51 10.34
CA GLU A 354 25.00 -15.71 10.87
C GLU A 354 25.83 -16.42 9.79
N TRP A 355 25.30 -16.52 8.57
CA TRP A 355 26.04 -17.06 7.45
C TRP A 355 27.27 -16.22 7.11
N VAL A 356 27.16 -14.88 7.08
CA VAL A 356 28.30 -13.95 6.82
C VAL A 356 29.39 -14.14 7.89
N ILE A 357 29.00 -14.19 9.17
CA ILE A 357 29.93 -14.40 10.28
C ILE A 357 30.60 -15.76 10.16
N GLY A 358 29.86 -16.82 9.83
CA GLY A 358 30.39 -18.18 9.70
C GLY A 358 31.33 -18.41 8.50
N GLN A 359 31.37 -17.46 7.52
CA GLN A 359 32.35 -17.50 6.42
C GLN A 359 33.69 -16.87 6.80
N SER A 360 33.76 -16.22 7.96
CA SER A 360 35.00 -15.63 8.45
C SER A 360 35.91 -16.75 8.98
N PRO A 361 37.20 -16.86 8.58
CA PRO A 361 38.13 -17.74 9.21
C PRO A 361 38.37 -17.25 10.66
N LEU A 362 38.06 -18.11 11.63
CA LEU A 362 38.50 -17.95 13.03
C LEU A 362 40.01 -18.10 13.12
#